data_a9f2cf4869d39d287933515bfd256c50
#
_entry.id   a9f2cf4869d39d287933515bfd256c50
#
_cell.length_a   1.000
_cell.length_b   1.000
_cell.length_c   1.000
_cell.angle_alpha   90.00
_cell.angle_beta   90.00
_cell.angle_gamma   90.00
#
_symmetry.space_group_name_H-M   'P 1'
#
loop_
_entity.id
_entity.type
_entity.pdbx_description
1 polymer ?
#
loop_
_entity_poly.entity_id
_entity_poly.type
_entity_poly.pdbx_seq_one_letter_code
_entity_poly.pdbx_strand_id
1 'polypeptide(L)'
;MGNVAKTLTCYLEAAEGMSEDEFITTYAYSVLVEKSAIVSLEHSSLLSGTKLLNDTRDVLHPITDSSELISNKVKVFELRKRSSSLVKDIFVGRAPTNDIVLANPSVSKSHLRFISIPRTKHYQLVDMFSSNGTYLNGKKINPFEKHQVEDHDELSFGIEYQLIYYSPQAFYEMLIGLKS
;
A
#
# COMPACT_ATOMS: atom_id res chain seq x y z
N MET A 1 3.96 11.68 -17.32
CA MET A 1 2.67 11.29 -16.72
C MET A 1 2.95 10.88 -15.28
N GLY A 2 2.19 11.40 -14.30
CA GLY A 2 2.42 11.12 -12.88
C GLY A 2 2.18 9.65 -12.56
N ASN A 3 2.87 9.13 -11.54
CA ASN A 3 2.59 7.82 -10.97
C ASN A 3 1.19 7.94 -10.32
N VAL A 4 0.14 7.65 -11.08
CA VAL A 4 -1.23 7.63 -10.58
C VAL A 4 -1.31 6.38 -9.71
N ALA A 5 -1.72 6.55 -8.45
CA ALA A 5 -1.98 5.42 -7.60
C ALA A 5 -2.98 4.50 -8.31
N LYS A 6 -2.63 3.23 -8.46
CA LYS A 6 -3.56 2.21 -8.94
C LYS A 6 -4.43 1.77 -7.78
N THR A 7 -5.60 1.27 -8.07
CA THR A 7 -6.45 0.64 -7.06
C THR A 7 -6.04 -0.80 -6.81
N LEU A 8 -6.33 -1.31 -5.64
CA LEU A 8 -6.02 -2.70 -5.27
C LEU A 8 -6.69 -3.70 -6.21
N THR A 9 -7.89 -3.39 -6.71
CA THR A 9 -8.63 -4.20 -7.69
C THR A 9 -7.80 -4.53 -8.93
N CYS A 10 -7.05 -3.55 -9.46
CA CYS A 10 -6.19 -3.80 -10.64
C CYS A 10 -5.13 -4.87 -10.39
N TYR A 11 -4.64 -4.99 -9.16
CA TYR A 11 -3.65 -6.00 -8.79
C TYR A 11 -4.29 -7.34 -8.43
N LEU A 12 -5.49 -7.33 -7.85
CA LEU A 12 -6.27 -8.54 -7.59
C LEU A 12 -6.62 -9.27 -8.88
N GLU A 13 -7.11 -8.54 -9.89
CA GLU A 13 -7.39 -9.09 -11.23
C GLU A 13 -6.11 -9.64 -11.90
N ALA A 14 -5.00 -8.92 -11.77
CA ALA A 14 -3.72 -9.38 -12.32
C ALA A 14 -3.20 -10.65 -11.63
N ALA A 15 -3.32 -10.73 -10.31
CA ALA A 15 -2.88 -11.88 -9.53
C ALA A 15 -3.70 -13.15 -9.85
N GLU A 16 -4.97 -13.02 -10.29
CA GLU A 16 -5.79 -14.16 -10.74
C GLU A 16 -5.30 -14.79 -12.05
N GLY A 17 -4.79 -13.96 -12.95
CA GLY A 17 -4.39 -14.39 -14.29
C GLY A 17 -2.91 -14.76 -14.44
N MET A 18 -2.11 -14.64 -13.38
CA MET A 18 -0.66 -14.82 -13.41
C MET A 18 -0.19 -15.80 -12.35
N SER A 19 0.84 -16.57 -12.67
CA SER A 19 1.62 -17.28 -11.65
C SER A 19 2.39 -16.27 -10.77
N GLU A 20 2.83 -16.70 -9.60
CA GLU A 20 3.64 -15.89 -8.70
C GLU A 20 4.87 -15.29 -9.38
N ASP A 21 5.65 -16.09 -10.11
CA ASP A 21 6.85 -15.65 -10.82
C ASP A 21 6.53 -14.61 -11.90
N GLU A 22 5.46 -14.78 -12.64
CA GLU A 22 4.98 -13.83 -13.65
C GLU A 22 4.55 -12.52 -13.00
N PHE A 23 3.82 -12.59 -11.88
CA PHE A 23 3.39 -11.41 -11.14
C PHE A 23 4.59 -10.62 -10.60
N ILE A 24 5.54 -11.29 -9.91
CA ILE A 24 6.74 -10.65 -9.35
C ILE A 24 7.64 -10.05 -10.44
N THR A 25 7.68 -10.66 -11.62
CA THR A 25 8.44 -10.12 -12.76
C THR A 25 7.75 -8.89 -13.34
N THR A 26 6.43 -8.92 -13.47
CA THR A 26 5.62 -7.84 -14.03
C THR A 26 5.52 -6.64 -13.10
N TYR A 27 5.30 -6.91 -11.81
CA TYR A 27 5.16 -5.91 -10.74
C TYR A 27 6.39 -5.92 -9.82
N ALA A 28 7.56 -5.67 -10.41
CA ALA A 28 8.87 -5.80 -9.75
C ALA A 28 9.17 -4.73 -8.68
N TYR A 29 8.22 -3.88 -8.32
CA TYR A 29 8.37 -2.80 -7.34
C TYR A 29 7.69 -3.16 -6.03
N SER A 30 8.35 -2.83 -4.91
CA SER A 30 7.67 -2.81 -3.61
C SER A 30 6.56 -1.76 -3.62
N VAL A 31 5.57 -1.94 -2.77
CA VAL A 31 4.39 -1.07 -2.72
C VAL A 31 4.09 -0.59 -1.30
N LEU A 32 3.37 0.53 -1.23
CA LEU A 32 2.70 0.99 -0.01
C LEU A 32 1.19 0.89 -0.25
N VAL A 33 0.47 0.27 0.68
CA VAL A 33 -0.98 0.05 0.60
C VAL A 33 -1.68 0.74 1.76
N GLU A 34 -2.81 1.41 1.52
CA GLU A 34 -3.57 2.09 2.58
C GLU A 34 -4.13 1.08 3.60
N LYS A 35 -3.73 1.22 4.89
CA LYS A 35 -4.08 0.28 5.97
C LYS A 35 -5.57 0.25 6.28
N SER A 36 -6.24 1.39 6.33
CA SER A 36 -7.67 1.48 6.68
C SER A 36 -8.55 0.60 5.80
N ALA A 37 -8.10 0.34 4.61
CA ALA A 37 -8.82 -0.41 3.61
C ALA A 37 -8.55 -1.93 3.72
N ILE A 38 -7.34 -2.36 4.08
CA ILE A 38 -7.02 -3.77 4.31
C ILE A 38 -7.84 -4.31 5.48
N VAL A 39 -7.89 -3.58 6.59
CA VAL A 39 -8.71 -3.94 7.77
C VAL A 39 -10.19 -4.10 7.41
N SER A 40 -10.71 -3.25 6.52
CA SER A 40 -12.10 -3.33 6.06
C SER A 40 -12.35 -4.56 5.18
N LEU A 41 -11.39 -4.97 4.37
CA LEU A 41 -11.49 -6.17 3.53
C LEU A 41 -11.43 -7.45 4.36
N GLU A 42 -10.52 -7.53 5.32
CA GLU A 42 -10.43 -8.68 6.25
C GLU A 42 -11.71 -8.86 7.05
N HIS A 43 -12.34 -7.77 7.51
CA HIS A 43 -13.63 -7.84 8.21
C HIS A 43 -14.77 -8.28 7.30
N SER A 44 -14.81 -7.88 6.04
CA SER A 44 -15.87 -8.27 5.11
C SER A 44 -15.78 -9.75 4.72
N SER A 45 -14.58 -10.30 4.56
CA SER A 45 -14.36 -11.73 4.31
C SER A 45 -14.80 -12.61 5.49
N LEU A 46 -14.58 -12.17 6.72
CA LEU A 46 -15.04 -12.87 7.93
C LEU A 46 -16.58 -12.87 8.07
N LEU A 47 -17.26 -11.82 7.62
CA LEU A 47 -18.72 -11.72 7.68
C LEU A 47 -19.41 -12.52 6.57
N SER A 48 -18.80 -12.71 5.42
CA SER A 48 -19.35 -13.52 4.31
C SER A 48 -19.34 -15.04 4.61
N GLY A 49 -18.53 -15.49 5.58
CA GLY A 49 -18.48 -16.90 6.03
C GLY A 49 -19.61 -17.30 6.99
N THR A 50 -20.39 -16.38 7.53
CA THR A 50 -21.47 -16.69 8.49
C THR A 50 -22.81 -16.65 7.77
N LYS A 51 -23.20 -17.79 7.20
CA LYS A 51 -24.54 -18.03 6.66
C LYS A 51 -25.54 -18.12 7.80
N LEU A 52 -26.16 -17.01 8.18
CA LEU A 52 -27.35 -17.04 9.02
C LEU A 52 -28.53 -17.51 8.17
N LEU A 53 -28.92 -18.75 8.36
CA LEU A 53 -30.20 -19.29 7.94
C LEU A 53 -31.30 -18.59 8.77
N ASN A 54 -31.98 -17.63 8.19
CA ASN A 54 -33.36 -17.31 8.58
C ASN A 54 -34.12 -16.83 7.34
N ASP A 55 -35.14 -17.64 7.07
CA ASP A 55 -36.18 -17.55 6.10
C ASP A 55 -36.93 -16.22 6.16
N THR A 56 -36.92 -15.45 5.05
CA THR A 56 -38.11 -14.71 4.54
C THR A 56 -37.79 -14.18 3.15
N ARG A 57 -38.73 -14.43 2.23
CA ARG A 57 -38.77 -13.99 0.83
C ARG A 57 -38.69 -12.46 0.79
N ASP A 58 -37.65 -11.92 0.15
CA ASP A 58 -37.79 -10.67 -0.61
C ASP A 58 -36.59 -10.45 -1.56
N VAL A 59 -36.96 -10.25 -2.81
CA VAL A 59 -36.27 -9.56 -3.92
C VAL A 59 -34.75 -9.58 -3.93
N LEU A 60 -34.20 -10.45 -4.79
CA LEU A 60 -32.81 -10.47 -5.23
C LEU A 60 -32.43 -9.12 -5.89
N HIS A 61 -31.88 -8.20 -5.11
CA HIS A 61 -30.91 -7.26 -5.65
C HIS A 61 -29.56 -7.99 -5.72
N PRO A 62 -28.78 -7.88 -6.80
CA PRO A 62 -27.44 -8.40 -6.82
C PRO A 62 -26.67 -7.67 -5.70
N ILE A 63 -26.28 -8.42 -4.66
CA ILE A 63 -25.37 -7.91 -3.63
C ILE A 63 -24.05 -7.71 -4.38
N THR A 64 -23.80 -6.48 -4.80
CA THR A 64 -22.48 -6.06 -5.23
C THR A 64 -21.57 -6.32 -4.04
N ASP A 65 -20.64 -7.24 -4.18
CA ASP A 65 -19.80 -7.72 -3.09
C ASP A 65 -19.14 -6.50 -2.43
N SER A 66 -19.37 -6.31 -1.12
CA SER A 66 -18.83 -5.16 -0.37
C SER A 66 -17.31 -5.10 -0.46
N SER A 67 -16.65 -6.24 -0.63
CA SER A 67 -15.21 -6.38 -0.82
C SER A 67 -14.74 -5.74 -2.12
N GLU A 68 -15.47 -5.89 -3.22
CA GLU A 68 -15.17 -5.27 -4.51
C GLU A 68 -15.29 -3.75 -4.46
N LEU A 69 -16.32 -3.23 -3.79
CA LEU A 69 -16.50 -1.78 -3.62
C LEU A 69 -15.41 -1.16 -2.74
N ILE A 70 -14.88 -1.89 -1.76
CA ILE A 70 -13.81 -1.44 -0.90
C ILE A 70 -12.48 -1.49 -1.68
N SER A 71 -12.17 -2.59 -2.36
CA SER A 71 -10.92 -2.77 -3.11
C SER A 71 -10.72 -1.71 -4.19
N ASN A 72 -11.80 -1.23 -4.81
CA ASN A 72 -11.77 -0.15 -5.80
C ASN A 72 -11.37 1.22 -5.22
N LYS A 73 -11.42 1.40 -3.90
CA LYS A 73 -11.03 2.66 -3.21
C LYS A 73 -9.63 2.61 -2.62
N VAL A 74 -9.08 1.41 -2.43
CA VAL A 74 -7.76 1.21 -1.82
C VAL A 74 -6.67 1.64 -2.79
N LYS A 75 -5.85 2.60 -2.37
CA LYS A 75 -4.72 3.06 -3.17
C LYS A 75 -3.48 2.23 -2.88
N VAL A 76 -2.81 1.87 -3.97
CA VAL A 76 -1.52 1.20 -3.98
C VAL A 76 -0.50 2.14 -4.63
N PHE A 77 0.59 2.41 -3.94
CA PHE A 77 1.65 3.28 -4.39
C PHE A 77 2.91 2.46 -4.67
N GLU A 78 3.28 2.33 -5.95
CA GLU A 78 4.51 1.64 -6.35
C GLU A 78 5.75 2.45 -5.92
N LEU A 79 6.70 1.82 -5.23
CA LEU A 79 8.01 2.42 -4.93
C LEU A 79 8.86 2.49 -6.20
N ARG A 80 8.50 3.44 -7.05
CA ARG A 80 9.12 3.65 -8.34
C ARG A 80 9.47 5.12 -8.58
N LYS A 81 10.66 5.35 -9.13
CA LYS A 81 11.10 6.69 -9.55
C LYS A 81 10.22 7.23 -10.69
N ARG A 82 9.77 8.48 -10.58
CA ARG A 82 8.97 9.16 -11.63
C ARG A 82 9.81 9.69 -12.78
N SER A 83 11.07 10.02 -12.52
CA SER A 83 11.96 10.65 -13.50
C SER A 83 13.26 9.85 -13.63
N SER A 84 13.93 9.99 -14.78
CA SER A 84 15.27 9.45 -15.05
C SER A 84 16.38 10.24 -14.34
N SER A 85 16.21 10.53 -13.06
CA SER A 85 17.20 11.21 -12.23
C SER A 85 18.37 10.28 -11.90
N LEU A 86 19.59 10.83 -11.78
CA LEU A 86 20.75 10.13 -11.27
C LEU A 86 20.60 9.71 -9.80
N VAL A 87 19.77 10.44 -9.05
CA VAL A 87 19.42 10.08 -7.66
C VAL A 87 18.39 8.97 -7.69
N LYS A 88 18.76 7.81 -7.14
CA LYS A 88 17.89 6.62 -7.09
C LYS A 88 16.89 6.64 -5.93
N ASP A 89 17.04 7.55 -4.98
CA ASP A 89 16.13 7.70 -3.86
C ASP A 89 14.70 8.03 -4.34
N ILE A 90 13.72 7.42 -3.72
CA ILE A 90 12.29 7.64 -4.01
C ILE A 90 11.74 8.60 -2.97
N PHE A 91 11.34 9.78 -3.41
CA PHE A 91 10.81 10.83 -2.53
C PHE A 91 9.30 10.69 -2.37
N VAL A 92 8.84 10.80 -1.13
CA VAL A 92 7.44 10.69 -0.73
C VAL A 92 7.00 11.96 -0.01
N GLY A 93 5.85 12.47 -0.36
CA GLY A 93 5.30 13.66 0.28
C GLY A 93 4.09 14.21 -0.44
N ARG A 94 3.49 15.28 0.10
CA ARG A 94 2.27 15.88 -0.44
C ARG A 94 2.51 16.74 -1.69
N ALA A 95 3.73 17.26 -1.89
CA ALA A 95 4.02 18.07 -3.07
C ALA A 95 4.04 17.21 -4.35
N PRO A 96 3.53 17.74 -5.49
CA PRO A 96 3.47 17.01 -6.76
C PRO A 96 4.86 16.72 -7.36
N THR A 97 5.92 17.30 -6.81
CA THR A 97 7.32 17.07 -7.22
C THR A 97 7.91 15.77 -6.67
N ASN A 98 7.24 15.13 -5.70
CA ASN A 98 7.70 13.83 -5.18
C ASN A 98 7.44 12.70 -6.18
N ASP A 99 8.15 11.60 -6.02
CA ASP A 99 7.93 10.38 -6.82
C ASP A 99 6.60 9.71 -6.43
N ILE A 100 6.30 9.68 -5.12
CA ILE A 100 5.01 9.26 -4.56
C ILE A 100 4.32 10.46 -3.93
N VAL A 101 3.14 10.79 -4.45
CA VAL A 101 2.36 11.93 -3.97
C VAL A 101 1.22 11.43 -3.09
N LEU A 102 1.31 11.74 -1.80
CA LEU A 102 0.29 11.42 -0.82
C LEU A 102 -0.54 12.68 -0.53
N ALA A 103 -1.72 12.76 -1.15
CA ALA A 103 -2.61 13.93 -1.02
C ALA A 103 -3.38 13.91 0.32
N ASN A 104 -2.65 14.01 1.42
CA ASN A 104 -3.20 14.02 2.78
C ASN A 104 -2.60 15.19 3.57
N PRO A 105 -3.41 15.96 4.33
CA PRO A 105 -2.94 17.11 5.11
C PRO A 105 -1.89 16.78 6.17
N SER A 106 -1.89 15.56 6.74
CA SER A 106 -0.91 15.12 7.73
C SER A 106 0.48 14.89 7.11
N VAL A 107 0.57 14.77 5.78
CA VAL A 107 1.82 14.53 5.05
C VAL A 107 2.49 15.85 4.69
N SER A 108 3.76 16.02 5.05
CA SER A 108 4.57 17.18 4.67
C SER A 108 4.80 17.24 3.16
N LYS A 109 5.11 18.44 2.62
CA LYS A 109 5.41 18.63 1.17
C LYS A 109 6.52 17.69 0.71
N SER A 110 7.61 17.58 1.46
CA SER A 110 8.64 16.54 1.38
C SER A 110 8.65 15.85 2.74
N HIS A 111 8.26 14.58 2.83
CA HIS A 111 8.03 13.93 4.12
C HIS A 111 9.13 12.92 4.45
N LEU A 112 9.31 11.95 3.58
CA LEU A 112 10.34 10.93 3.71
C LEU A 112 10.93 10.55 2.35
N ARG A 113 12.01 9.79 2.36
CA ARG A 113 12.56 9.13 1.18
C ARG A 113 12.90 7.69 1.46
N PHE A 114 12.77 6.86 0.45
CA PHE A 114 13.28 5.50 0.42
C PHE A 114 14.62 5.46 -0.30
N ILE A 115 15.59 4.79 0.31
CA ILE A 115 16.93 4.54 -0.22
C ILE A 115 17.01 3.06 -0.54
N SER A 116 17.23 2.72 -1.80
CA SER A 116 17.43 1.32 -2.21
C SER A 116 18.76 0.80 -1.67
N ILE A 117 18.75 -0.37 -1.05
CA ILE A 117 19.96 -1.04 -0.61
C ILE A 117 20.56 -1.80 -1.81
N PRO A 118 21.79 -1.49 -2.23
CA PRO A 118 22.41 -2.12 -3.40
C PRO A 118 22.45 -3.64 -3.31
N ARG A 119 22.17 -4.31 -4.42
CA ARG A 119 22.16 -5.79 -4.55
C ARG A 119 21.07 -6.51 -3.74
N THR A 120 20.13 -5.77 -3.16
CA THR A 120 18.96 -6.32 -2.48
C THR A 120 17.70 -5.72 -3.08
N LYS A 121 16.53 -6.26 -2.74
CA LYS A 121 15.23 -5.65 -3.05
C LYS A 121 14.69 -4.85 -1.85
N HIS A 122 15.52 -4.62 -0.82
CA HIS A 122 15.13 -3.92 0.39
C HIS A 122 15.39 -2.42 0.31
N TYR A 123 14.70 -1.70 1.16
CA TYR A 123 14.80 -0.26 1.28
C TYR A 123 15.15 0.15 2.73
N GLN A 124 15.78 1.31 2.84
CA GLN A 124 15.83 2.09 4.07
C GLN A 124 14.96 3.32 3.89
N LEU A 125 14.21 3.69 4.90
CA LEU A 125 13.48 4.95 4.92
C LEU A 125 14.21 5.99 5.78
N VAL A 126 14.02 7.26 5.41
CA VAL A 126 14.59 8.41 6.12
C VAL A 126 13.53 9.50 6.18
N ASP A 127 13.15 9.91 7.38
CA ASP A 127 12.30 11.09 7.59
C ASP A 127 13.06 12.37 7.22
N MET A 128 12.44 13.24 6.43
CA MET A 128 13.05 14.47 5.91
C MET A 128 12.69 15.70 6.77
N PHE A 129 12.68 15.53 8.08
CA PHE A 129 12.25 16.55 9.05
C PHE A 129 10.79 16.93 8.86
N SER A 130 9.93 15.91 8.79
CA SER A 130 8.50 16.10 8.57
C SER A 130 7.80 16.77 9.76
N SER A 131 6.76 17.57 9.50
CA SER A 131 6.09 18.38 10.55
C SER A 131 5.40 17.52 11.61
N ASN A 132 4.77 16.42 11.19
CA ASN A 132 4.02 15.52 12.09
C ASN A 132 4.82 14.28 12.49
N GLY A 133 6.01 14.11 11.92
CA GLY A 133 6.87 12.94 12.12
C GLY A 133 6.42 11.72 11.33
N THR A 134 7.37 10.82 11.15
CA THR A 134 7.16 9.47 10.59
C THR A 134 7.21 8.45 11.73
N TYR A 135 6.34 7.46 11.68
CA TYR A 135 6.33 6.35 12.63
C TYR A 135 6.50 5.04 11.86
N LEU A 136 7.34 4.17 12.36
CA LEU A 136 7.55 2.82 11.87
C LEU A 136 7.08 1.84 12.96
N ASN A 137 6.05 1.05 12.66
CA ASN A 137 5.41 0.12 13.61
C ASN A 137 5.01 0.80 14.93
N GLY A 138 4.41 1.98 14.84
CA GLY A 138 3.97 2.79 16.00
C GLY A 138 5.09 3.54 16.73
N LYS A 139 6.37 3.30 16.40
CA LYS A 139 7.51 3.99 17.02
C LYS A 139 7.94 5.17 16.15
N LYS A 140 7.96 6.37 16.74
CA LYS A 140 8.46 7.57 16.05
C LYS A 140 9.95 7.42 15.73
N ILE A 141 10.32 7.69 14.48
CA ILE A 141 11.71 7.67 14.04
C ILE A 141 12.32 9.07 14.12
N ASN A 142 13.64 9.12 14.30
CA ASN A 142 14.35 10.39 14.28
C ASN A 142 14.56 10.87 12.86
N PRO A 143 14.44 12.18 12.58
CA PRO A 143 14.76 12.75 11.28
C PRO A 143 16.20 12.46 10.86
N PHE A 144 16.38 12.22 9.55
CA PHE A 144 17.66 11.94 8.88
C PHE A 144 18.36 10.63 9.27
N GLU A 145 17.82 9.87 10.22
CA GLU A 145 18.31 8.51 10.50
C GLU A 145 17.76 7.50 9.48
N LYS A 146 18.56 6.48 9.17
CA LYS A 146 18.18 5.40 8.27
C LYS A 146 17.57 4.27 9.06
N HIS A 147 16.37 3.86 8.67
CA HIS A 147 15.64 2.73 9.24
C HIS A 147 15.36 1.71 8.15
N GLN A 148 15.72 0.44 8.37
CA GLN A 148 15.38 -0.63 7.44
C GLN A 148 13.86 -0.82 7.44
N VAL A 149 13.30 -1.15 6.27
CA VAL A 149 11.88 -1.46 6.09
C VAL A 149 11.76 -2.91 5.68
N GLU A 150 10.88 -3.63 6.34
CA GLU A 150 10.58 -5.04 6.10
C GLU A 150 9.11 -5.22 5.67
N ASP A 151 8.80 -6.40 5.13
CA ASP A 151 7.43 -6.72 4.74
C ASP A 151 6.47 -6.62 5.93
N HIS A 152 5.29 -6.07 5.66
CA HIS A 152 4.22 -5.78 6.62
C HIS A 152 4.52 -4.63 7.60
N ASP A 153 5.65 -3.94 7.45
CA ASP A 153 5.91 -2.76 8.26
C ASP A 153 4.86 -1.67 8.05
N GLU A 154 4.36 -1.15 9.17
CA GLU A 154 3.41 -0.05 9.18
C GLU A 154 4.12 1.29 9.20
N LEU A 155 3.85 2.12 8.20
CA LEU A 155 4.33 3.47 8.07
C LEU A 155 3.21 4.45 8.39
N SER A 156 3.35 5.27 9.45
CA SER A 156 2.39 6.32 9.77
C SER A 156 2.98 7.70 9.52
N PHE A 157 2.20 8.54 8.84
CA PHE A 157 2.50 9.93 8.52
C PHE A 157 1.73 10.84 9.49
N GLY A 158 2.34 11.19 10.62
CA GLY A 158 1.59 11.65 11.77
C GLY A 158 0.79 10.50 12.37
N ILE A 159 -0.39 10.82 12.95
CA ILE A 159 -1.23 9.82 13.64
C ILE A 159 -2.29 9.21 12.71
N GLU A 160 -2.69 9.93 11.66
CA GLU A 160 -3.94 9.65 10.95
C GLU A 160 -3.78 8.87 9.64
N TYR A 161 -2.63 8.98 8.97
CA TYR A 161 -2.46 8.39 7.65
C TYR A 161 -1.46 7.24 7.69
N GLN A 162 -1.94 6.05 7.44
CA GLN A 162 -1.19 4.81 7.62
C GLN A 162 -1.13 4.00 6.33
N LEU A 163 0.07 3.52 6.00
CA LEU A 163 0.36 2.65 4.87
C LEU A 163 1.10 1.42 5.36
N ILE A 164 0.93 0.29 4.69
CA ILE A 164 1.69 -0.94 4.95
C ILE A 164 2.63 -1.17 3.76
N TYR A 165 3.87 -1.49 4.06
CA TYR A 165 4.90 -1.82 3.08
C TYR A 165 4.85 -3.30 2.73
N TYR A 166 4.99 -3.60 1.42
CA TYR A 166 5.13 -4.95 0.89
C TYR A 166 6.21 -4.98 -0.18
N SER A 167 7.08 -5.99 -0.14
CA SER A 167 7.87 -6.41 -1.31
C SER A 167 6.95 -6.99 -2.39
N PRO A 168 7.41 -7.18 -3.64
CA PRO A 168 6.60 -7.82 -4.68
C PRO A 168 6.07 -9.20 -4.28
N GLN A 169 6.89 -10.00 -3.58
CA GLN A 169 6.54 -11.31 -3.05
C GLN A 169 5.41 -11.22 -2.02
N ALA A 170 5.63 -10.49 -0.94
CA ALA A 170 4.65 -10.33 0.14
C ALA A 170 3.36 -9.67 -0.35
N PHE A 171 3.45 -8.80 -1.36
CA PHE A 171 2.27 -8.20 -1.98
C PHE A 171 1.42 -9.24 -2.72
N TYR A 172 2.04 -10.12 -3.50
CA TYR A 172 1.33 -11.22 -4.15
C TYR A 172 0.64 -12.13 -3.12
N GLU A 173 1.38 -12.55 -2.08
CA GLU A 173 0.84 -13.39 -0.99
C GLU A 173 -0.37 -12.73 -0.30
N MET A 174 -0.29 -11.43 -0.03
CA MET A 174 -1.40 -10.66 0.55
C MET A 174 -2.62 -10.65 -0.38
N LEU A 175 -2.44 -10.44 -1.71
CA LEU A 175 -3.53 -10.44 -2.68
C LEU A 175 -4.24 -11.80 -2.75
N ILE A 176 -3.48 -12.89 -2.72
CA ILE A 176 -4.06 -14.25 -2.73
C ILE A 176 -4.77 -14.53 -1.40
N GLY A 177 -4.20 -14.10 -0.27
CA GLY A 177 -4.82 -14.26 1.06
C GLY A 177 -6.14 -13.52 1.23
N LEU A 178 -6.38 -12.43 0.53
CA LEU A 178 -7.66 -11.68 0.56
C LEU A 178 -8.80 -12.44 -0.14
N LYS A 179 -8.51 -13.49 -0.91
CA LYS A 179 -9.47 -14.27 -1.69
C LYS A 179 -9.80 -15.64 -1.08
N SER A 180 -9.01 -16.04 -0.09
CA SER A 180 -9.18 -17.31 0.62
C SER A 180 -10.20 -17.20 1.72
#